data_efbe39a4ecab9827e18b008d17a8dc2d
#
_entry.id   efbe39a4ecab9827e18b008d17a8dc2d
#
_cell.length_a   1.000
_cell.length_b   1.000
_cell.length_c   1.000
_cell.angle_alpha   90.00
_cell.angle_beta   90.00
_cell.angle_gamma   90.00
#
_symmetry.space_group_name_H-M   'P 1'
#
loop_
_entity.id
_entity.type
_entity.pdbx_description
1 polymer ?
#
loop_
_entity_poly.entity_id
_entity_poly.type
_entity_poly.pdbx_seq_one_letter_code
_entity_poly.pdbx_strand_id
1 'polypeptide(L)'
;MKDIQIIRIPSNSSSKEPLVWIATLGNQCIGHVRLSIEHNKVKFHDAWVDPDYRRQGIYTLLWETRDKYAKENFKGWKSYAWCKEGSLPVYLKKGYEQKDNCILVEKDL
;
A
#
# COMPACT_ATOMS: atom_id res chain seq x y z
N MET A 1 14.99 -8.41 9.53
CA MET A 1 15.53 -7.49 8.52
C MET A 1 16.24 -6.36 9.21
N LYS A 2 17.49 -6.61 9.39
CA LYS A 2 18.39 -5.67 10.02
C LYS A 2 18.60 -4.50 9.09
N ASP A 3 18.55 -3.29 9.60
CA ASP A 3 18.87 -2.06 8.87
C ASP A 3 17.85 -1.63 7.78
N ILE A 4 16.74 -2.34 7.62
CA ILE A 4 15.65 -1.91 6.74
C ILE A 4 14.78 -0.92 7.51
N GLN A 5 14.56 0.26 6.94
CA GLN A 5 13.70 1.27 7.53
C GLN A 5 12.54 1.58 6.60
N ILE A 6 11.37 1.84 7.17
CA ILE A 6 10.20 2.31 6.42
C ILE A 6 10.01 3.78 6.75
N ILE A 7 10.04 4.62 5.72
CA ILE A 7 9.94 6.07 5.85
C ILE A 7 8.75 6.55 5.05
N ARG A 8 7.92 7.40 5.64
CA ARG A 8 6.86 8.06 4.90
C ARG A 8 7.43 9.34 4.29
N ILE A 9 7.24 9.51 2.98
CA ILE A 9 7.65 10.72 2.29
C ILE A 9 6.66 11.83 2.63
N PRO A 10 7.12 12.97 3.14
CA PRO A 10 6.22 14.09 3.41
C PRO A 10 5.53 14.57 2.14
N SER A 11 4.24 14.86 2.23
CA SER A 11 3.47 15.42 1.13
C SER A 11 3.07 16.86 1.44
N ASN A 12 2.88 17.67 0.41
CA ASN A 12 2.30 18.99 0.57
C ASN A 12 0.86 18.89 1.05
N SER A 13 0.49 19.69 2.02
CA SER A 13 -0.86 19.68 2.58
C SER A 13 -1.94 20.02 1.57
N SER A 14 -1.59 20.74 0.50
CA SER A 14 -2.51 21.10 -0.59
C SER A 14 -2.45 20.13 -1.76
N SER A 15 -1.61 19.11 -1.67
CA SER A 15 -1.33 18.22 -2.78
C SER A 15 -2.38 17.13 -2.90
N LYS A 16 -2.73 16.80 -4.15
CA LYS A 16 -3.50 15.60 -4.48
C LYS A 16 -2.60 14.40 -4.72
N GLU A 17 -1.31 14.55 -4.44
CA GLU A 17 -0.35 13.47 -4.62
C GLU A 17 -0.59 12.34 -3.63
N PRO A 18 -0.30 11.10 -4.03
CA PRO A 18 -0.42 9.97 -3.12
C PRO A 18 0.52 10.10 -1.93
N LEU A 19 0.12 9.54 -0.80
CA LEU A 19 1.04 9.28 0.30
C LEU A 19 1.94 8.13 -0.10
N VAL A 20 3.22 8.23 0.20
CA VAL A 20 4.23 7.25 -0.21
C VAL A 20 5.03 6.82 1.01
N TRP A 21 5.20 5.53 1.16
CA TRP A 21 6.16 4.94 2.10
C TRP A 21 7.22 4.23 1.31
N ILE A 22 8.47 4.41 1.71
CA ILE A 22 9.59 3.72 1.08
C ILE A 22 10.30 2.84 2.08
N ALA A 23 10.82 1.72 1.59
CA ALA A 23 11.72 0.88 2.35
C ALA A 23 13.13 1.22 1.91
N THR A 24 14.00 1.50 2.87
CA THR A 24 15.39 1.87 2.59
C THR A 24 16.35 0.91 3.26
N LEU A 25 17.47 0.68 2.57
CA LEU A 25 18.63 -0.01 3.13
C LEU A 25 19.81 0.94 2.91
N GLY A 26 20.30 1.54 3.99
CA GLY A 26 21.26 2.64 3.87
C GLY A 26 20.64 3.80 3.07
N ASN A 27 21.31 4.20 2.00
CA ASN A 27 20.83 5.28 1.12
C ASN A 27 20.06 4.77 -0.10
N GLN A 28 19.76 3.47 -0.15
CA GLN A 28 19.10 2.87 -1.30
C GLN A 28 17.62 2.63 -1.00
N CYS A 29 16.75 3.07 -1.91
CA CYS A 29 15.34 2.72 -1.86
C CYS A 29 15.15 1.35 -2.50
N ILE A 30 14.67 0.39 -1.72
CA ILE A 30 14.50 -0.99 -2.18
C ILE A 30 13.03 -1.41 -2.31
N GLY A 31 12.11 -0.52 -2.02
CA GLY A 31 10.69 -0.79 -2.20
C GLY A 31 9.85 0.44 -1.87
N HIS A 32 8.61 0.41 -2.32
CA HIS A 32 7.67 1.49 -2.01
C HIS A 32 6.23 1.00 -2.07
N VAL A 33 5.36 1.77 -1.44
CA VAL A 33 3.92 1.55 -1.46
C VAL A 33 3.24 2.91 -1.43
N ARG A 34 2.08 3.03 -2.06
CA ARG A 34 1.37 4.31 -2.17
C ARG A 34 -0.10 4.16 -1.84
N LEU A 35 -0.68 5.28 -1.39
CA LEU A 35 -2.10 5.40 -1.08
C LEU A 35 -2.58 6.76 -1.56
N SER A 36 -3.64 6.78 -2.37
CA SER A 36 -4.27 8.03 -2.81
C SER A 36 -5.53 8.29 -2.01
N ILE A 37 -5.73 9.54 -1.61
CA ILE A 37 -6.91 9.97 -0.85
C ILE A 37 -7.89 10.58 -1.84
N GLU A 38 -9.11 10.04 -1.87
CA GLU A 38 -10.21 10.55 -2.69
C GLU A 38 -11.36 10.97 -1.79
N HIS A 39 -12.44 11.45 -2.37
CA HIS A 39 -13.61 11.82 -1.58
C HIS A 39 -14.26 10.55 -0.99
N ASN A 40 -14.18 10.39 0.32
CA ASN A 40 -14.73 9.24 1.06
C ASN A 40 -14.15 7.88 0.67
N LYS A 41 -13.02 7.87 -0.05
CA LYS A 41 -12.37 6.64 -0.49
C LYS A 41 -10.87 6.77 -0.41
N VAL A 42 -10.20 5.67 -0.23
CA VAL A 42 -8.76 5.59 -0.41
C VAL A 42 -8.46 4.52 -1.45
N LYS A 43 -7.49 4.82 -2.31
CA LYS A 43 -7.03 3.89 -3.33
C LYS A 43 -5.67 3.35 -2.93
N PHE A 44 -5.58 2.04 -2.81
CA PHE A 44 -4.31 1.36 -2.60
C PHE A 44 -3.69 1.06 -3.95
N HIS A 45 -2.46 1.54 -4.15
CA HIS A 45 -1.69 1.22 -5.33
C HIS A 45 -0.86 -0.03 -5.08
N ASP A 46 -0.42 -0.70 -6.13
CA ASP A 46 0.43 -1.86 -5.99
C ASP A 46 1.75 -1.47 -5.32
N ALA A 47 2.24 -2.36 -4.47
CA ALA A 47 3.54 -2.21 -3.84
C ALA A 47 4.63 -2.76 -4.77
N TRP A 48 5.81 -2.19 -4.67
CA TRP A 48 6.97 -2.64 -5.43
C TRP A 48 8.14 -2.91 -4.48
N VAL A 49 8.85 -4.00 -4.73
CA VAL A 49 10.08 -4.32 -4.02
C VAL A 49 11.12 -4.70 -5.08
N ASP A 50 12.32 -4.14 -4.93
CA ASP A 50 13.45 -4.44 -5.81
C ASP A 50 13.63 -5.96 -5.90
N PRO A 51 13.75 -6.54 -7.12
CA PRO A 51 13.88 -7.98 -7.29
C PRO A 51 14.99 -8.62 -6.43
N ASP A 52 16.09 -7.90 -6.20
CA ASP A 52 17.20 -8.42 -5.40
C ASP A 52 16.87 -8.54 -3.91
N TYR A 53 15.77 -7.94 -3.49
CA TYR A 53 15.36 -7.90 -2.08
C TYR A 53 14.02 -8.57 -1.83
N ARG A 54 13.48 -9.27 -2.82
CA ARG A 54 12.21 -9.99 -2.69
C ARG A 54 12.34 -11.22 -1.80
N ARG A 55 11.20 -11.70 -1.28
CA ARG A 55 11.10 -12.86 -0.41
C ARG A 55 11.80 -12.69 0.94
N GLN A 56 11.95 -11.42 1.37
CA GLN A 56 12.52 -11.09 2.67
C GLN A 56 11.52 -10.40 3.60
N GLY A 57 10.23 -10.40 3.23
CA GLY A 57 9.18 -9.79 4.06
C GLY A 57 9.02 -8.29 3.90
N ILE A 58 9.76 -7.65 2.98
CA ILE A 58 9.69 -6.19 2.78
C ILE A 58 8.33 -5.80 2.23
N TYR A 59 7.80 -6.56 1.27
CA TYR A 59 6.47 -6.34 0.71
C TYR A 59 5.41 -6.34 1.82
N THR A 60 5.46 -7.34 2.68
CA THR A 60 4.52 -7.45 3.80
C THR A 60 4.64 -6.27 4.75
N LEU A 61 5.87 -5.87 5.07
CA LEU A 61 6.11 -4.75 5.97
C LEU A 61 5.57 -3.44 5.41
N LEU A 62 5.79 -3.17 4.12
CA LEU A 62 5.24 -1.99 3.44
C LEU A 62 3.72 -2.03 3.44
N TRP A 63 3.15 -3.18 3.10
CA TRP A 63 1.71 -3.37 3.04
C TRP A 63 1.05 -3.13 4.40
N GLU A 64 1.61 -3.73 5.46
CA GLU A 64 1.09 -3.58 6.82
C GLU A 64 1.20 -2.13 7.32
N THR A 65 2.28 -1.44 6.98
CA THR A 65 2.47 -0.04 7.37
C THR A 65 1.40 0.84 6.75
N ARG A 66 1.14 0.69 5.45
CA ARG A 66 0.08 1.43 4.77
C ARG A 66 -1.30 1.08 5.31
N ASP A 67 -1.57 -0.20 5.51
CA ASP A 67 -2.85 -0.68 6.01
C ASP A 67 -3.17 -0.12 7.40
N LYS A 68 -2.19 -0.12 8.27
CA LYS A 68 -2.33 0.45 9.61
C LYS A 68 -2.67 1.93 9.55
N TYR A 69 -1.95 2.68 8.71
CA TYR A 69 -2.21 4.10 8.53
C TYR A 69 -3.63 4.34 8.04
N ALA A 70 -4.07 3.57 7.05
CA ALA A 70 -5.41 3.71 6.49
C ALA A 70 -6.49 3.44 7.53
N LYS A 71 -6.34 2.38 8.31
CA LYS A 71 -7.31 2.02 9.34
C LYS A 71 -7.40 3.08 10.44
N GLU A 72 -6.29 3.70 10.78
CA GLU A 72 -6.24 4.72 11.83
C GLU A 72 -6.79 6.07 11.37
N ASN A 73 -6.62 6.43 10.10
CA ASN A 73 -6.91 7.77 9.60
C ASN A 73 -8.19 7.85 8.75
N PHE A 74 -8.66 6.73 8.20
CA PHE A 74 -9.81 6.70 7.29
C PHE A 74 -10.84 5.67 7.70
N LYS A 75 -11.03 5.50 8.99
CA LYS A 75 -12.01 4.54 9.52
C LYS A 75 -13.39 4.85 8.95
N GLY A 76 -14.06 3.82 8.44
CA GLY A 76 -15.39 3.94 7.85
C GLY A 76 -15.38 4.31 6.37
N TRP A 77 -14.24 4.69 5.83
CA TRP A 77 -14.10 4.97 4.40
C TRP A 77 -13.96 3.67 3.62
N LYS A 78 -14.30 3.72 2.35
CA LYS A 78 -14.06 2.60 1.44
C LYS A 78 -12.61 2.60 0.99
N SER A 79 -12.00 1.43 1.02
CA SER A 79 -10.68 1.21 0.45
C SER A 79 -10.82 0.34 -0.80
N TYR A 80 -10.15 0.69 -1.88
CA TYR A 80 -10.20 -0.09 -3.10
C TYR A 80 -8.86 -0.12 -3.80
N ALA A 81 -8.70 -1.08 -4.69
CA ALA A 81 -7.51 -1.21 -5.51
C ALA A 81 -7.84 -1.88 -6.83
N TRP A 82 -7.13 -1.46 -7.87
CA TRP A 82 -7.03 -2.22 -9.11
C TRP A 82 -5.76 -3.04 -8.98
N CYS A 83 -5.87 -4.34 -8.80
CA CYS A 83 -4.69 -5.14 -8.52
C CYS A 83 -4.38 -6.11 -9.67
N LYS A 84 -3.12 -6.52 -9.72
CA LYS A 84 -2.67 -7.57 -10.63
C LYS A 84 -3.08 -8.92 -10.10
N GLU A 85 -3.15 -9.91 -10.98
CA GLU A 85 -3.47 -11.28 -10.61
C GLU A 85 -2.61 -11.78 -9.44
N GLY A 86 -1.32 -11.48 -9.50
CA GLY A 86 -0.39 -11.89 -8.44
C GLY A 86 -0.63 -11.24 -7.09
N SER A 87 -1.25 -10.07 -7.06
CA SER A 87 -1.56 -9.35 -5.82
C SER A 87 -2.93 -9.69 -5.25
N LEU A 88 -3.81 -10.26 -6.06
CA LEU A 88 -5.18 -10.55 -5.65
C LEU A 88 -5.27 -11.37 -4.36
N PRO A 89 -4.49 -12.46 -4.18
CA PRO A 89 -4.57 -13.24 -2.96
C PRO A 89 -4.28 -12.43 -1.70
N VAL A 90 -3.35 -11.47 -1.78
CA VAL A 90 -3.03 -10.60 -0.63
C VAL A 90 -4.23 -9.78 -0.24
N TYR A 91 -4.90 -9.15 -1.23
CA TYR A 91 -6.08 -8.33 -0.95
C TYR A 91 -7.23 -9.17 -0.39
N LEU A 92 -7.50 -10.33 -0.97
CA LEU A 92 -8.56 -11.20 -0.49
C LEU A 92 -8.31 -11.63 0.96
N LYS A 93 -7.06 -11.91 1.30
CA LYS A 93 -6.66 -12.29 2.66
C LYS A 93 -6.89 -11.16 3.66
N LYS A 94 -6.84 -9.92 3.20
CA LYS A 94 -7.05 -8.72 4.03
C LYS A 94 -8.51 -8.28 4.08
N GLY A 95 -9.42 -9.06 3.56
CA GLY A 95 -10.85 -8.79 3.63
C GLY A 95 -11.42 -8.00 2.46
N TYR A 96 -10.66 -7.80 1.41
CA TYR A 96 -11.15 -7.16 0.19
C TYR A 96 -12.01 -8.16 -0.60
N GLU A 97 -12.98 -7.62 -1.32
CA GLU A 97 -13.84 -8.40 -2.21
C GLU A 97 -13.55 -8.02 -3.66
N GLN A 98 -13.44 -9.01 -4.52
CA GLN A 98 -13.32 -8.76 -5.96
C GLN A 98 -14.68 -8.32 -6.51
N LYS A 99 -14.73 -7.18 -7.18
CA LYS A 99 -16.00 -6.58 -7.61
C LYS A 99 -16.36 -6.82 -9.07
N ASP A 100 -15.38 -7.02 -9.93
CA ASP A 100 -15.65 -7.27 -11.36
C ASP A 100 -14.48 -7.98 -12.02
N ASN A 101 -14.59 -8.17 -13.35
CA ASN A 101 -13.57 -8.89 -14.11
C ASN A 101 -12.27 -8.10 -14.29
N CYS A 102 -12.22 -6.85 -13.90
CA CYS A 102 -11.02 -6.02 -13.97
C CYS A 102 -10.18 -6.09 -12.70
N ILE A 103 -10.47 -7.05 -11.83
CA ILE A 103 -9.77 -7.26 -10.56
C ILE A 103 -9.80 -6.01 -9.68
N LEU A 104 -10.97 -5.37 -9.65
CA LEU A 104 -11.26 -4.34 -8.67
C LEU A 104 -11.57 -5.02 -7.34
N VAL A 105 -10.89 -4.62 -6.29
CA VAL A 105 -11.17 -5.11 -4.94
C VAL A 105 -11.52 -3.94 -4.03
N GLU A 106 -12.47 -4.15 -3.11
CA GLU A 106 -12.94 -3.12 -2.20
C GLU A 106 -13.11 -3.67 -0.79
N LYS A 107 -13.02 -2.78 0.16
CA LYS A 107 -13.25 -3.07 1.57
C LYS A 107 -13.62 -1.79 2.29
N ASP A 108 -14.50 -1.87 3.26
CA ASP A 108 -14.75 -0.77 4.19
C ASP A 108 -13.71 -0.83 5.31
N LEU A 109 -13.09 0.29 5.58
CA LEU A 109 -12.04 0.38 6.59
C LEU A 109 -12.57 0.47 8.03
#